data_86772c81d2b42af29fcda04186c81559
#
_entry.id   86772c81d2b42af29fcda04186c81559
#
_cell.length_a   1.000
_cell.length_b   1.000
_cell.length_c   1.000
_cell.angle_alpha   90.00
_cell.angle_beta   90.00
_cell.angle_gamma   90.00
#
_symmetry.space_group_name_H-M   'P 1'
#
loop_
_entity.id
_entity.type
_entity.pdbx_description
1 polymer ?
#
loop_
_entity_poly.entity_id
_entity_poly.type
_entity_poly.pdbx_seq_one_letter_code
_entity_poly.pdbx_strand_id
1 'polypeptide(L)'
;MNILLLGSGGLLGRYLAKELAAGHALVAQTRQDADITDAARLDGLFARRWDAVINAAAVCDFDACEKNPGETGRINREAPLDLARRCAAQDALFVQYSSDYVFGGEDDQLLSESDAPHPLSVYGRQKADLEQLIPSACPRSLILRVSWLYGLGGKTFMSRMPGLLMQQQSVRTAAGKKGCCLYAADGAFWTRQLIEAGQTGLLNLVNPGGTSWEEFAQATVAQMNAMGLAPKCGDIQTVPYEQLGPDWAKRPRHSCLDAGKLASVLPPGPRTWREALDEFLSAWKSVAAAQTV
;
A
#
# COMPACT_ATOMS: atom_id res chain seq x y z
N MET A 1 -20.02 -1.01 12.49
CA MET A 1 -18.84 -0.98 13.38
C MET A 1 -18.41 0.46 13.63
N ASN A 2 -17.84 0.74 14.81
CA ASN A 2 -17.14 2.00 15.10
C ASN A 2 -15.67 1.83 14.68
N ILE A 3 -15.22 2.54 13.66
CA ILE A 3 -13.87 2.38 13.10
C ILE A 3 -13.08 3.67 13.26
N LEU A 4 -11.85 3.56 13.77
CA LEU A 4 -10.84 4.62 13.74
C LEU A 4 -9.87 4.36 12.59
N LEU A 5 -9.75 5.31 11.66
CA LEU A 5 -8.77 5.28 10.58
C LEU A 5 -7.73 6.37 10.81
N LEU A 6 -6.49 5.98 11.04
CA LEU A 6 -5.33 6.87 11.15
C LEU A 6 -4.57 6.92 9.82
N GLY A 7 -4.12 8.11 9.40
CA GLY A 7 -3.44 8.30 8.13
C GLY A 7 -4.39 8.44 6.93
N SER A 8 -5.62 8.92 7.15
CA SER A 8 -6.65 9.09 6.11
C SER A 8 -6.26 10.05 4.97
N GLY A 9 -5.26 10.92 5.14
CA GLY A 9 -4.73 11.80 4.09
C GLY A 9 -3.79 11.12 3.09
N GLY A 10 -3.29 9.93 3.40
CA GLY A 10 -2.43 9.13 2.51
C GLY A 10 -3.17 8.56 1.31
N LEU A 11 -2.44 7.99 0.33
CA LEU A 11 -3.06 7.40 -0.86
C LEU A 11 -4.10 6.33 -0.47
N LEU A 12 -3.69 5.28 0.22
CA LEU A 12 -4.60 4.22 0.64
C LEU A 12 -5.64 4.74 1.64
N GLY A 13 -5.24 5.62 2.57
CA GLY A 13 -6.12 6.20 3.58
C GLY A 13 -7.34 6.91 3.00
N ARG A 14 -7.18 7.64 1.89
CA ARG A 14 -8.33 8.29 1.21
C ARG A 14 -9.32 7.29 0.62
N TYR A 15 -8.83 6.20 0.03
CA TYR A 15 -9.70 5.14 -0.49
C TYR A 15 -10.40 4.39 0.65
N LEU A 16 -9.68 4.08 1.74
CA LEU A 16 -10.26 3.49 2.95
C LEU A 16 -11.34 4.38 3.55
N ALA A 17 -11.08 5.69 3.67
CA ALA A 17 -12.06 6.63 4.21
C ALA A 17 -13.36 6.63 3.39
N LYS A 18 -13.24 6.63 2.06
CA LYS A 18 -14.40 6.57 1.15
C LYS A 18 -15.15 5.24 1.28
N GLU A 19 -14.43 4.13 1.27
CA GLU A 19 -15.01 2.78 1.28
C GLU A 19 -15.71 2.47 2.61
N LEU A 20 -15.07 2.81 3.73
CA LEU A 20 -15.60 2.49 5.06
C LEU A 20 -16.75 3.39 5.49
N ALA A 21 -16.80 4.65 5.03
CA ALA A 21 -17.87 5.58 5.38
C ALA A 21 -19.24 5.12 4.84
N ALA A 22 -19.28 4.26 3.84
CA ALA A 22 -20.53 3.77 3.26
C ALA A 22 -21.31 2.80 4.16
N GLY A 23 -20.62 2.10 5.10
CA GLY A 23 -21.23 1.03 5.90
C GLY A 23 -20.91 1.08 7.40
N HIS A 24 -20.07 2.02 7.86
CA HIS A 24 -19.58 2.05 9.24
C HIS A 24 -19.60 3.44 9.85
N ALA A 25 -19.63 3.53 11.17
CA ALA A 25 -19.40 4.76 11.91
C ALA A 25 -17.88 5.03 11.93
N LEU A 26 -17.40 5.82 10.96
CA LEU A 26 -16.01 6.08 10.73
C LEU A 26 -15.55 7.40 11.38
N VAL A 27 -14.42 7.35 12.09
CA VAL A 27 -13.62 8.52 12.45
C VAL A 27 -12.31 8.43 11.70
N ALA A 28 -12.15 9.27 10.68
CA ALA A 28 -10.95 9.33 9.85
C ALA A 28 -10.06 10.50 10.29
N GLN A 29 -8.81 10.23 10.61
CA GLN A 29 -7.82 11.20 11.09
C GLN A 29 -6.64 11.30 10.11
N THR A 30 -6.36 12.51 9.65
CA THR A 30 -5.11 12.83 8.95
C THR A 30 -3.98 13.02 9.97
N ARG A 31 -2.74 13.20 9.49
CA ARG A 31 -1.61 13.54 10.38
C ARG A 31 -1.84 14.86 11.15
N GLN A 32 -2.54 15.81 10.55
CA GLN A 32 -2.83 17.11 11.20
C GLN A 32 -3.87 16.95 12.30
N ASP A 33 -4.84 16.04 12.14
CA ASP A 33 -5.87 15.78 13.13
C ASP A 33 -5.34 14.94 14.30
N ALA A 34 -4.50 13.94 14.00
CA ALA A 34 -3.88 13.08 15.01
C ALA A 34 -2.51 12.56 14.50
N ASP A 35 -1.44 13.11 15.04
CA ASP A 35 -0.12 12.49 14.89
C ASP A 35 -0.09 11.22 15.76
N ILE A 36 0.23 10.08 15.15
CA ILE A 36 0.24 8.77 15.84
C ILE A 36 1.37 8.66 16.88
N THR A 37 2.29 9.61 16.93
CA THR A 37 3.36 9.70 17.93
C THR A 37 2.98 10.57 19.14
N ASP A 38 1.81 11.23 19.11
CA ASP A 38 1.28 12.04 20.20
C ASP A 38 0.41 11.19 21.13
N ALA A 39 0.98 10.75 22.24
CA ALA A 39 0.29 9.89 23.21
C ALA A 39 -0.96 10.56 23.79
N ALA A 40 -0.93 11.87 24.09
CA ALA A 40 -2.06 12.58 24.66
C ALA A 40 -3.24 12.67 23.67
N ARG A 41 -2.91 12.85 22.37
CA ARG A 41 -3.93 12.82 21.32
C ARG A 41 -4.55 11.45 21.19
N LEU A 42 -3.72 10.40 21.23
CA LEU A 42 -4.22 9.01 21.20
C LEU A 42 -5.06 8.69 22.43
N ASP A 43 -4.70 9.15 23.64
CA ASP A 43 -5.51 8.95 24.83
C ASP A 43 -6.93 9.51 24.65
N GLY A 44 -7.05 10.71 24.07
CA GLY A 44 -8.35 11.30 23.73
C GLY A 44 -9.16 10.47 22.73
N LEU A 45 -8.52 9.90 21.70
CA LEU A 45 -9.18 9.03 20.72
C LEU A 45 -9.60 7.69 21.33
N PHE A 46 -8.79 7.11 22.21
CA PHE A 46 -9.05 5.83 22.88
C PHE A 46 -9.89 5.97 24.16
N ALA A 47 -10.33 7.17 24.54
CA ALA A 47 -11.34 7.37 25.59
C ALA A 47 -12.72 6.78 25.22
N ARG A 48 -12.97 6.57 23.92
CA ARG A 48 -14.14 5.82 23.42
C ARG A 48 -13.71 4.42 22.93
N ARG A 49 -14.68 3.51 22.84
CA ARG A 49 -14.42 2.15 22.34
C ARG A 49 -14.49 2.10 20.82
N TRP A 50 -13.64 1.27 20.25
CA TRP A 50 -13.58 0.98 18.83
C TRP A 50 -13.81 -0.51 18.57
N ASP A 51 -14.49 -0.84 17.47
CA ASP A 51 -14.58 -2.22 16.99
C ASP A 51 -13.35 -2.57 16.17
N ALA A 52 -12.83 -1.60 15.41
CA ALA A 52 -11.59 -1.74 14.66
C ALA A 52 -10.80 -0.42 14.61
N VAL A 53 -9.47 -0.53 14.59
CA VAL A 53 -8.53 0.58 14.41
C VAL A 53 -7.61 0.24 13.24
N ILE A 54 -7.57 1.12 12.25
CA ILE A 54 -6.78 0.93 11.03
C ILE A 54 -5.66 1.96 11.01
N ASN A 55 -4.42 1.50 11.02
CA ASN A 55 -3.26 2.35 10.86
C ASN A 55 -2.74 2.33 9.43
N ALA A 56 -3.08 3.35 8.64
CA ALA A 56 -2.54 3.62 7.31
C ALA A 56 -1.48 4.73 7.32
N ALA A 57 -1.05 5.19 8.49
CA ALA A 57 0.01 6.18 8.64
C ALA A 57 1.38 5.51 8.63
N ALA A 58 2.30 6.04 7.82
CA ALA A 58 3.70 5.62 7.77
C ALA A 58 4.56 6.68 7.07
N VAL A 59 5.85 6.69 7.34
CA VAL A 59 6.87 7.31 6.50
C VAL A 59 7.27 6.30 5.42
N CYS A 60 6.85 6.53 4.18
CA CYS A 60 7.16 5.69 3.02
C CYS A 60 8.25 6.29 2.12
N ASP A 61 8.96 7.32 2.59
CA ASP A 61 10.19 7.81 1.98
C ASP A 61 11.35 6.94 2.48
N PHE A 62 11.78 6.01 1.63
CA PHE A 62 12.78 5.01 1.99
C PHE A 62 14.15 5.65 2.29
N ASP A 63 14.49 6.71 1.55
CA ASP A 63 15.75 7.45 1.75
C ASP A 63 15.70 8.25 3.06
N ALA A 64 14.57 8.81 3.42
CA ALA A 64 14.38 9.43 4.73
C ALA A 64 14.52 8.41 5.86
N CYS A 65 14.06 7.17 5.66
CA CYS A 65 14.23 6.09 6.63
C CYS A 65 15.71 5.74 6.85
N GLU A 66 16.51 5.66 5.78
CA GLU A 66 17.95 5.41 5.90
C GLU A 66 18.68 6.57 6.59
N LYS A 67 18.32 7.82 6.26
CA LYS A 67 18.96 9.02 6.84
C LYS A 67 18.61 9.24 8.29
N ASN A 68 17.37 8.95 8.68
CA ASN A 68 16.82 9.25 10.01
C ASN A 68 16.12 8.02 10.62
N PRO A 69 16.85 6.91 10.88
CA PRO A 69 16.24 5.65 11.31
C PRO A 69 15.52 5.75 12.67
N GLY A 70 15.99 6.61 13.56
CA GLY A 70 15.38 6.83 14.88
C GLY A 70 14.04 7.56 14.78
N GLU A 71 13.97 8.67 14.03
CA GLU A 71 12.74 9.44 13.86
C GLU A 71 11.69 8.62 13.10
N THR A 72 12.09 8.00 11.99
CA THR A 72 11.15 7.17 11.22
C THR A 72 10.75 5.90 11.96
N GLY A 73 11.62 5.35 12.82
CA GLY A 73 11.31 4.23 13.71
C GLY A 73 10.21 4.56 14.72
N ARG A 74 10.19 5.79 15.25
CA ARG A 74 9.09 6.23 16.13
C ARG A 74 7.73 6.16 15.41
N ILE A 75 7.68 6.55 14.13
CA ILE A 75 6.45 6.56 13.33
C ILE A 75 6.13 5.17 12.77
N ASN A 76 7.13 4.46 12.24
CA ASN A 76 6.93 3.22 11.51
C ASN A 76 6.92 1.97 12.40
N ARG A 77 7.38 2.05 13.64
CA ARG A 77 7.53 0.89 14.54
C ARG A 77 6.93 1.13 15.93
N GLU A 78 7.35 2.21 16.64
CA GLU A 78 6.97 2.40 18.04
C GLU A 78 5.49 2.80 18.18
N ALA A 79 5.04 3.80 17.41
CA ALA A 79 3.66 4.26 17.46
C ALA A 79 2.65 3.19 17.02
N PRO A 80 2.85 2.41 15.94
CA PRO A 80 1.98 1.27 15.62
C PRO A 80 1.93 0.20 16.71
N LEU A 81 3.03 -0.04 17.41
CA LEU A 81 3.06 -0.99 18.52
C LEU A 81 2.28 -0.47 19.74
N ASP A 82 2.32 0.83 20.02
CA ASP A 82 1.47 1.46 21.03
C ASP A 82 -0.03 1.36 20.65
N LEU A 83 -0.37 1.63 19.38
CA LEU A 83 -1.72 1.44 18.88
C LEU A 83 -2.22 0.00 19.05
N ALA A 84 -1.37 -0.98 18.76
CA ALA A 84 -1.68 -2.40 18.95
C ALA A 84 -2.04 -2.71 20.43
N ARG A 85 -1.24 -2.21 21.39
CA ARG A 85 -1.52 -2.38 22.83
C ARG A 85 -2.82 -1.71 23.25
N ARG A 86 -3.11 -0.52 22.75
CA ARG A 86 -4.38 0.19 23.01
C ARG A 86 -5.58 -0.59 22.46
N CYS A 87 -5.46 -1.16 21.28
CA CYS A 87 -6.48 -2.03 20.69
C CYS A 87 -6.71 -3.29 21.52
N ALA A 88 -5.64 -3.95 21.97
CA ALA A 88 -5.73 -5.13 22.84
C ALA A 88 -6.46 -4.82 24.16
N ALA A 89 -6.21 -3.65 24.77
CA ALA A 89 -6.90 -3.22 25.99
C ALA A 89 -8.42 -3.03 25.81
N GLN A 90 -8.89 -2.83 24.58
CA GLN A 90 -10.31 -2.66 24.24
C GLN A 90 -10.92 -3.89 23.54
N ASP A 91 -10.15 -4.94 23.29
CA ASP A 91 -10.52 -6.06 22.43
C ASP A 91 -10.91 -5.62 20.99
N ALA A 92 -10.32 -4.51 20.50
CA ALA A 92 -10.55 -4.00 19.16
C ALA A 92 -9.67 -4.74 18.13
N LEU A 93 -10.19 -4.93 16.91
CA LEU A 93 -9.37 -5.43 15.79
C LEU A 93 -8.36 -4.35 15.38
N PHE A 94 -7.06 -4.68 15.39
CA PHE A 94 -6.02 -3.78 14.91
C PHE A 94 -5.59 -4.15 13.50
N VAL A 95 -5.70 -3.23 12.54
CA VAL A 95 -5.25 -3.42 11.16
C VAL A 95 -4.00 -2.59 10.90
N GLN A 96 -2.91 -3.27 10.53
CA GLN A 96 -1.61 -2.65 10.23
C GLN A 96 -1.15 -2.99 8.82
N TYR A 97 -0.76 -1.97 8.05
CA TYR A 97 -0.12 -2.20 6.75
C TYR A 97 1.38 -2.41 6.89
N SER A 98 1.82 -3.51 6.29
CA SER A 98 3.22 -3.87 6.06
C SER A 98 3.59 -3.69 4.59
N SER A 99 4.70 -4.25 4.14
CA SER A 99 5.22 -4.05 2.78
C SER A 99 5.96 -5.29 2.27
N ASP A 100 5.99 -5.45 0.96
CA ASP A 100 6.88 -6.37 0.25
C ASP A 100 8.38 -6.11 0.52
N TYR A 101 8.73 -4.91 1.01
CA TYR A 101 10.11 -4.55 1.42
C TYR A 101 10.62 -5.29 2.65
N VAL A 102 9.79 -6.11 3.29
CA VAL A 102 10.26 -7.07 4.30
C VAL A 102 11.12 -8.17 3.70
N PHE A 103 11.10 -8.33 2.37
CA PHE A 103 11.90 -9.31 1.63
C PHE A 103 13.10 -8.68 0.91
N GLY A 104 14.18 -9.46 0.74
CA GLY A 104 15.39 -9.06 0.03
C GLY A 104 15.28 -9.11 -1.49
N GLY A 105 14.44 -10.00 -2.01
CA GLY A 105 14.18 -10.11 -3.44
C GLY A 105 15.34 -10.69 -4.24
N GLU A 106 16.01 -11.69 -3.70
CA GLU A 106 17.14 -12.37 -4.35
C GLU A 106 16.67 -13.37 -5.42
N ASP A 107 15.54 -14.03 -5.19
CA ASP A 107 14.98 -15.06 -6.05
C ASP A 107 13.73 -14.57 -6.80
N ASP A 108 13.55 -15.06 -8.03
CA ASP A 108 12.36 -14.76 -8.88
C ASP A 108 11.21 -15.74 -8.56
N GLN A 109 10.82 -15.79 -7.28
CA GLN A 109 9.71 -16.63 -6.81
C GLN A 109 8.57 -15.79 -6.22
N LEU A 110 7.37 -16.37 -6.14
CA LEU A 110 6.27 -15.79 -5.40
C LEU A 110 6.53 -15.94 -3.90
N LEU A 111 6.38 -14.86 -3.16
CA LEU A 111 6.65 -14.78 -1.74
C LEU A 111 5.34 -14.87 -0.95
N SER A 112 5.21 -15.93 -0.18
CA SER A 112 4.05 -16.22 0.66
C SER A 112 4.17 -15.58 2.04
N GLU A 113 3.11 -15.68 2.83
CA GLU A 113 3.12 -15.21 4.23
C GLU A 113 4.01 -16.06 5.14
N SER A 114 4.36 -17.28 4.73
CA SER A 114 5.23 -18.19 5.48
C SER A 114 6.73 -17.98 5.20
N ASP A 115 7.06 -17.21 4.15
CA ASP A 115 8.46 -16.95 3.83
C ASP A 115 9.08 -15.97 4.84
N ALA A 116 10.30 -16.28 5.26
CA ALA A 116 11.00 -15.51 6.27
C ALA A 116 11.38 -14.12 5.74
N PRO A 117 11.12 -13.04 6.48
CA PRO A 117 11.59 -11.70 6.12
C PRO A 117 13.12 -11.59 6.07
N HIS A 118 13.62 -10.93 5.02
CA HIS A 118 15.04 -10.60 4.81
C HIS A 118 15.20 -9.17 4.29
N PRO A 119 14.85 -8.14 5.09
CA PRO A 119 14.80 -6.75 4.62
C PRO A 119 16.18 -6.17 4.32
N LEU A 120 16.30 -5.49 3.18
CA LEU A 120 17.54 -4.80 2.76
C LEU A 120 17.66 -3.39 3.34
N SER A 121 16.53 -2.74 3.66
CA SER A 121 16.46 -1.33 4.03
C SER A 121 16.00 -1.13 5.48
N VAL A 122 16.22 0.07 6.02
CA VAL A 122 15.68 0.48 7.33
C VAL A 122 14.17 0.39 7.34
N TYR A 123 13.50 0.89 6.30
CA TYR A 123 12.04 0.79 6.18
C TYR A 123 11.56 -0.66 6.24
N GLY A 124 12.18 -1.55 5.46
CA GLY A 124 11.84 -2.98 5.46
C GLY A 124 12.02 -3.62 6.83
N ARG A 125 13.13 -3.30 7.54
CA ARG A 125 13.37 -3.78 8.91
C ARG A 125 12.29 -3.29 9.88
N GLN A 126 11.91 -2.01 9.82
CA GLN A 126 10.85 -1.45 10.67
C GLN A 126 9.51 -2.16 10.45
N LYS A 127 9.19 -2.52 9.19
CA LYS A 127 7.97 -3.28 8.87
C LYS A 127 8.06 -4.75 9.32
N ALA A 128 9.19 -5.42 9.11
CA ALA A 128 9.41 -6.80 9.57
C ALA A 128 9.33 -6.91 11.11
N ASP A 129 9.90 -5.94 11.83
CA ASP A 129 9.77 -5.86 13.30
C ASP A 129 8.29 -5.81 13.74
N LEU A 130 7.45 -5.04 13.05
CA LEU A 130 6.02 -4.95 13.36
C LEU A 130 5.28 -6.27 13.13
N GLU A 131 5.59 -6.98 12.03
CA GLU A 131 4.99 -8.28 11.75
C GLU A 131 5.28 -9.30 12.86
N GLN A 132 6.45 -9.21 13.48
CA GLN A 132 6.85 -10.06 14.58
C GLN A 132 6.25 -9.63 15.94
N LEU A 133 6.17 -8.31 16.19
CA LEU A 133 5.82 -7.78 17.52
C LEU A 133 4.31 -7.59 17.73
N ILE A 134 3.57 -7.22 16.68
CA ILE A 134 2.13 -6.92 16.80
C ILE A 134 1.31 -8.13 17.26
N PRO A 135 1.49 -9.36 16.76
CA PRO A 135 0.67 -10.50 17.19
C PRO A 135 0.73 -10.77 18.71
N SER A 136 1.90 -10.53 19.32
CA SER A 136 2.06 -10.67 20.78
C SER A 136 1.47 -9.50 21.55
N ALA A 137 1.47 -8.30 20.97
CA ALA A 137 0.92 -7.08 21.59
C ALA A 137 -0.60 -6.99 21.46
N CYS A 138 -1.15 -7.47 20.34
CA CYS A 138 -2.58 -7.50 20.03
C CYS A 138 -2.93 -8.80 19.28
N PRO A 139 -3.42 -9.85 19.95
CA PRO A 139 -3.80 -11.10 19.29
C PRO A 139 -4.89 -10.93 18.22
N ARG A 140 -5.79 -9.95 18.39
CA ARG A 140 -6.77 -9.56 17.38
C ARG A 140 -6.19 -8.53 16.41
N SER A 141 -5.15 -8.92 15.68
CA SER A 141 -4.51 -8.08 14.67
C SER A 141 -4.58 -8.70 13.28
N LEU A 142 -4.74 -7.83 12.28
CA LEU A 142 -4.65 -8.15 10.86
C LEU A 142 -3.50 -7.34 10.27
N ILE A 143 -2.47 -8.02 9.77
CA ILE A 143 -1.32 -7.40 9.14
C ILE A 143 -1.41 -7.64 7.64
N LEU A 144 -1.36 -6.55 6.86
CA LEU A 144 -1.55 -6.59 5.42
C LEU A 144 -0.26 -6.13 4.71
N ARG A 145 0.46 -7.07 4.09
CA ARG A 145 1.60 -6.74 3.22
C ARG A 145 1.08 -6.19 1.90
N VAL A 146 1.45 -4.98 1.56
CA VAL A 146 1.12 -4.33 0.29
C VAL A 146 2.38 -4.16 -0.56
N SER A 147 2.22 -4.08 -1.87
CA SER A 147 3.29 -3.82 -2.81
C SER A 147 2.81 -2.82 -3.86
N TRP A 148 3.70 -2.05 -4.43
CA TRP A 148 3.53 -1.09 -5.52
C TRP A 148 2.14 -0.43 -5.59
N LEU A 149 1.75 0.19 -4.48
CA LEU A 149 0.45 0.83 -4.31
C LEU A 149 0.27 1.99 -5.31
N TYR A 150 -0.86 2.00 -6.02
CA TYR A 150 -1.22 3.05 -6.96
C TYR A 150 -2.70 3.42 -6.91
N GLY A 151 -3.02 4.60 -7.45
CA GLY A 151 -4.39 5.12 -7.48
C GLY A 151 -4.42 6.61 -7.79
N LEU A 152 -5.60 7.19 -7.92
CA LEU A 152 -5.80 8.61 -8.21
C LEU A 152 -5.19 9.51 -7.12
N GLY A 153 -4.50 10.55 -7.55
CA GLY A 153 -3.83 11.49 -6.65
C GLY A 153 -2.61 10.91 -5.92
N GLY A 154 -2.16 9.68 -6.28
CA GLY A 154 -0.92 9.11 -5.79
C GLY A 154 0.32 9.75 -6.43
N LYS A 155 1.43 9.73 -5.69
CA LYS A 155 2.73 10.26 -6.15
C LYS A 155 3.67 9.15 -6.64
N THR A 156 3.27 7.89 -6.54
CA THR A 156 4.07 6.73 -7.00
C THR A 156 4.23 6.74 -8.51
N PHE A 157 5.27 6.08 -9.00
CA PHE A 157 5.52 5.96 -10.45
C PHE A 157 4.27 5.44 -11.19
N MET A 158 3.67 4.37 -10.70
CA MET A 158 2.47 3.79 -11.32
C MET A 158 1.26 4.72 -11.29
N SER A 159 1.04 5.45 -10.19
CA SER A 159 -0.05 6.44 -10.10
C SER A 159 0.10 7.57 -11.10
N ARG A 160 1.34 7.95 -11.42
CA ARG A 160 1.66 9.04 -12.35
C ARG A 160 1.75 8.60 -13.80
N MET A 161 1.80 7.29 -14.05
CA MET A 161 2.04 6.72 -15.38
C MET A 161 1.13 7.29 -16.47
N PRO A 162 -0.22 7.34 -16.31
CA PRO A 162 -1.08 7.89 -17.37
C PRO A 162 -0.73 9.34 -17.72
N GLY A 163 -0.47 10.18 -16.72
CA GLY A 163 -0.08 11.58 -16.93
C GLY A 163 1.29 11.71 -17.62
N LEU A 164 2.27 10.88 -17.26
CA LEU A 164 3.57 10.87 -17.91
C LEU A 164 3.46 10.47 -19.39
N LEU A 165 2.69 9.43 -19.69
CA LEU A 165 2.46 8.98 -21.07
C LEU A 165 1.73 10.00 -21.94
N MET A 166 0.85 10.81 -21.35
CA MET A 166 0.17 11.90 -22.06
C MET A 166 1.07 13.12 -22.32
N GLN A 167 2.08 13.34 -21.49
CA GLN A 167 2.89 14.58 -21.53
C GLN A 167 4.26 14.38 -22.21
N GLN A 168 4.87 13.21 -22.06
CA GLN A 168 6.25 12.94 -22.48
C GLN A 168 6.30 12.05 -23.72
N GLN A 169 7.31 12.26 -24.56
CA GLN A 169 7.55 11.42 -25.75
C GLN A 169 8.23 10.10 -25.41
N SER A 170 8.98 10.03 -24.31
CA SER A 170 9.55 8.81 -23.79
C SER A 170 9.41 8.73 -22.27
N VAL A 171 9.25 7.52 -21.73
CA VAL A 171 9.20 7.24 -20.30
C VAL A 171 10.29 6.22 -19.96
N ARG A 172 11.08 6.51 -18.92
CA ARG A 172 12.14 5.61 -18.44
C ARG A 172 11.59 4.68 -17.35
N THR A 173 11.86 3.40 -17.48
CA THR A 173 11.47 2.35 -16.53
C THR A 173 12.69 1.60 -16.00
N ALA A 174 12.56 0.95 -14.84
CA ALA A 174 13.65 0.19 -14.23
C ALA A 174 13.78 -1.22 -14.83
N ALA A 175 14.95 -1.56 -15.32
CA ALA A 175 15.28 -2.93 -15.69
C ALA A 175 15.32 -3.85 -14.45
N GLY A 176 14.89 -5.11 -14.63
CA GLY A 176 15.05 -6.17 -13.63
C GLY A 176 14.29 -5.97 -12.32
N LYS A 177 13.33 -5.04 -12.28
CA LYS A 177 12.42 -4.87 -11.15
C LYS A 177 11.12 -5.61 -11.42
N LYS A 178 10.80 -6.59 -10.57
CA LYS A 178 9.52 -7.33 -10.60
C LYS A 178 8.84 -7.24 -9.25
N GLY A 179 7.54 -7.10 -9.25
CA GLY A 179 6.72 -7.00 -8.05
C GLY A 179 5.25 -7.20 -8.38
N CYS A 180 4.40 -7.08 -7.38
CA CYS A 180 2.96 -7.05 -7.55
C CYS A 180 2.45 -5.63 -7.38
N CYS A 181 1.38 -5.29 -8.07
CA CYS A 181 0.70 -4.01 -7.87
C CYS A 181 -0.45 -4.15 -6.87
N LEU A 182 -0.79 -3.05 -6.22
CA LEU A 182 -2.06 -2.93 -5.50
C LEU A 182 -2.77 -1.65 -5.93
N TYR A 183 -3.91 -1.78 -6.58
CA TYR A 183 -4.81 -0.66 -6.79
C TYR A 183 -5.46 -0.27 -5.46
N ALA A 184 -5.36 1.00 -5.09
CA ALA A 184 -5.80 1.47 -3.77
C ALA A 184 -7.31 1.27 -3.52
N ALA A 185 -8.13 1.25 -4.58
CA ALA A 185 -9.57 0.94 -4.46
C ALA A 185 -9.79 -0.53 -4.07
N ASP A 186 -9.07 -1.46 -4.71
CA ASP A 186 -9.11 -2.88 -4.35
C ASP A 186 -8.59 -3.11 -2.93
N GLY A 187 -7.48 -2.46 -2.59
CA GLY A 187 -6.92 -2.52 -1.24
C GLY A 187 -7.92 -2.07 -0.17
N ALA A 188 -8.65 -0.99 -0.42
CA ALA A 188 -9.68 -0.51 0.50
C ALA A 188 -10.88 -1.45 0.57
N PHE A 189 -11.39 -1.90 -0.57
CA PHE A 189 -12.51 -2.83 -0.66
C PHE A 189 -12.23 -4.15 0.06
N TRP A 190 -11.09 -4.79 -0.21
CA TRP A 190 -10.72 -6.04 0.45
C TRP A 190 -10.43 -5.84 1.94
N THR A 191 -9.82 -4.72 2.34
CA THR A 191 -9.63 -4.41 3.76
C THR A 191 -10.96 -4.34 4.49
N ARG A 192 -11.99 -3.69 3.90
CA ARG A 192 -13.34 -3.66 4.48
C ARG A 192 -13.90 -5.07 4.65
N GLN A 193 -13.85 -5.91 3.60
CA GLN A 193 -14.36 -7.28 3.66
C GLN A 193 -13.64 -8.13 4.73
N LEU A 194 -12.31 -8.01 4.84
CA LEU A 194 -11.51 -8.71 5.84
C LEU A 194 -11.90 -8.29 7.28
N ILE A 195 -12.12 -7.00 7.50
CA ILE A 195 -12.56 -6.46 8.79
C ILE A 195 -13.97 -6.97 9.13
N GLU A 196 -14.90 -6.92 8.19
CA GLU A 196 -16.28 -7.40 8.35
C GLU A 196 -16.33 -8.89 8.65
N ALA A 197 -15.41 -9.68 8.06
CA ALA A 197 -15.24 -11.11 8.34
C ALA A 197 -14.51 -11.41 9.66
N GLY A 198 -14.02 -10.39 10.38
CA GLY A 198 -13.23 -10.57 11.60
C GLY A 198 -11.89 -11.27 11.36
N GLN A 199 -11.34 -11.16 10.14
CA GLN A 199 -10.08 -11.79 9.76
C GLN A 199 -8.92 -11.27 10.59
N THR A 200 -8.01 -12.16 10.99
CA THR A 200 -6.78 -11.86 11.73
C THR A 200 -5.56 -12.53 11.08
N GLY A 201 -4.38 -12.18 11.58
CA GLY A 201 -3.12 -12.75 11.13
C GLY A 201 -2.48 -11.96 9.99
N LEU A 202 -1.51 -12.57 9.31
CA LEU A 202 -0.74 -11.96 8.22
C LEU A 202 -1.30 -12.39 6.87
N LEU A 203 -1.53 -11.41 5.97
CA LEU A 203 -1.99 -11.62 4.59
C LEU A 203 -1.20 -10.73 3.61
N ASN A 204 -0.92 -11.27 2.45
CA ASN A 204 -0.46 -10.49 1.30
C ASN A 204 -1.68 -9.87 0.61
N LEU A 205 -1.73 -8.54 0.55
CA LEU A 205 -2.84 -7.77 -0.03
C LEU A 205 -2.38 -7.13 -1.33
N VAL A 206 -2.54 -7.84 -2.44
CA VAL A 206 -2.10 -7.41 -3.77
C VAL A 206 -3.06 -7.87 -4.86
N ASN A 207 -3.07 -7.17 -6.00
CA ASN A 207 -3.65 -7.70 -7.21
C ASN A 207 -2.71 -8.80 -7.75
N PRO A 208 -3.20 -10.04 -7.97
CA PRO A 208 -2.37 -11.15 -8.43
C PRO A 208 -1.81 -10.92 -9.83
N GLY A 209 -0.73 -11.63 -10.10
CA GLY A 209 0.06 -11.52 -11.31
C GLY A 209 1.24 -10.56 -11.13
N GLY A 210 2.45 -11.11 -11.11
CA GLY A 210 3.67 -10.30 -11.07
C GLY A 210 3.82 -9.46 -12.33
N THR A 211 4.43 -8.29 -12.22
CA THR A 211 4.71 -7.41 -13.35
C THR A 211 6.05 -6.69 -13.16
N SER A 212 6.57 -6.10 -14.24
CA SER A 212 7.68 -5.14 -14.19
C SER A 212 7.17 -3.70 -14.39
N TRP A 213 8.02 -2.73 -14.12
CA TRP A 213 7.68 -1.32 -14.41
C TRP A 213 7.49 -1.09 -15.91
N GLU A 214 8.29 -1.78 -16.74
CA GLU A 214 8.16 -1.75 -18.19
C GLU A 214 6.82 -2.33 -18.65
N GLU A 215 6.52 -3.56 -18.20
CA GLU A 215 5.26 -4.24 -18.57
C GLU A 215 4.03 -3.44 -18.12
N PHE A 216 4.06 -2.84 -16.93
CA PHE A 216 2.99 -1.97 -16.45
C PHE A 216 2.84 -0.73 -17.35
N ALA A 217 3.94 -0.10 -17.78
CA ALA A 217 3.91 1.04 -18.67
C ALA A 217 3.35 0.66 -20.06
N GLN A 218 3.81 -0.45 -20.64
CA GLN A 218 3.32 -0.97 -21.92
C GLN A 218 1.81 -1.30 -21.87
N ALA A 219 1.36 -1.96 -20.81
CA ALA A 219 -0.05 -2.27 -20.61
C ALA A 219 -0.87 -0.96 -20.46
N THR A 220 -0.33 0.04 -19.77
CA THR A 220 -0.99 1.35 -19.63
C THR A 220 -1.15 2.02 -21.00
N VAL A 221 -0.12 2.03 -21.86
CA VAL A 221 -0.22 2.57 -23.23
C VAL A 221 -1.27 1.84 -24.04
N ALA A 222 -1.23 0.50 -24.04
CA ALA A 222 -2.17 -0.32 -24.80
C ALA A 222 -3.61 -0.04 -24.39
N GLN A 223 -3.89 0.02 -23.09
CA GLN A 223 -5.21 0.27 -22.56
C GLN A 223 -5.68 1.70 -22.82
N MET A 224 -4.81 2.70 -22.69
CA MET A 224 -5.13 4.10 -23.03
C MET A 224 -5.54 4.24 -24.50
N ASN A 225 -4.82 3.57 -25.42
CA ASN A 225 -5.18 3.53 -26.84
C ASN A 225 -6.55 2.86 -27.07
N ALA A 226 -6.82 1.73 -26.43
CA ALA A 226 -8.12 1.04 -26.49
C ALA A 226 -9.29 1.92 -26.00
N MET A 227 -9.00 2.82 -25.03
CA MET A 227 -9.97 3.79 -24.52
C MET A 227 -10.13 5.04 -25.39
N GLY A 228 -9.43 5.13 -26.53
CA GLY A 228 -9.41 6.32 -27.40
C GLY A 228 -8.64 7.50 -26.84
N LEU A 229 -7.79 7.27 -25.83
CA LEU A 229 -6.79 8.24 -25.39
C LEU A 229 -5.57 8.11 -26.32
N ALA A 230 -5.00 9.24 -26.73
CA ALA A 230 -3.83 9.25 -27.62
C ALA A 230 -2.57 9.65 -26.80
N PRO A 231 -1.91 8.70 -26.11
CA PRO A 231 -0.69 9.02 -25.37
C PRO A 231 0.39 9.53 -26.35
N LYS A 232 1.13 10.57 -25.92
CA LYS A 232 2.24 11.12 -26.70
C LYS A 232 3.47 10.24 -26.67
N CYS A 233 3.54 9.37 -25.66
CA CYS A 233 4.68 8.48 -25.45
C CYS A 233 4.72 7.40 -26.52
N GLY A 234 5.74 7.48 -27.38
CA GLY A 234 6.05 6.47 -28.40
C GLY A 234 7.18 5.53 -28.01
N ASP A 235 7.88 5.78 -26.88
CA ASP A 235 9.05 5.04 -26.48
C ASP A 235 9.10 4.81 -24.96
N ILE A 236 9.17 3.54 -24.55
CA ILE A 236 9.39 3.13 -23.17
C ILE A 236 10.81 2.60 -23.06
N GLN A 237 11.68 3.38 -22.44
CA GLN A 237 13.10 3.08 -22.30
C GLN A 237 13.36 2.34 -21.00
N THR A 238 13.77 1.08 -21.10
CA THR A 238 14.20 0.31 -19.94
C THR A 238 15.68 0.56 -19.68
N VAL A 239 15.98 1.12 -18.51
CA VAL A 239 17.34 1.45 -18.10
C VAL A 239 17.70 0.74 -16.80
N PRO A 240 19.00 0.49 -16.52
CA PRO A 240 19.44 0.01 -15.23
C PRO A 240 18.84 0.85 -14.09
N TYR A 241 18.41 0.19 -13.02
CA TYR A 241 17.72 0.86 -11.92
C TYR A 241 18.55 2.03 -11.35
N GLU A 242 19.86 1.85 -11.27
CA GLU A 242 20.84 2.83 -10.78
C GLU A 242 20.87 4.12 -11.60
N GLN A 243 20.39 4.07 -12.86
CA GLN A 243 20.32 5.26 -13.74
C GLN A 243 19.05 6.07 -13.56
N LEU A 244 18.08 5.62 -12.74
CA LEU A 244 16.85 6.39 -12.46
C LEU A 244 17.04 7.45 -11.40
N GLY A 245 18.12 7.40 -10.66
CA GLY A 245 18.48 8.37 -9.64
C GLY A 245 19.36 7.76 -8.55
N PRO A 246 19.97 8.59 -7.69
CA PRO A 246 20.71 8.09 -6.54
C PRO A 246 19.73 7.55 -5.50
N ASP A 247 19.71 6.24 -5.33
CA ASP A 247 19.00 5.60 -4.22
C ASP A 247 19.96 5.33 -3.06
N TRP A 248 19.61 5.82 -1.90
CA TRP A 248 20.32 5.53 -0.65
C TRP A 248 19.78 4.22 -0.05
N ALA A 249 18.47 4.01 -0.14
CA ALA A 249 17.81 2.81 0.34
C ALA A 249 17.92 1.69 -0.69
N LYS A 250 18.47 0.55 -0.27
CA LYS A 250 18.43 -0.67 -1.08
C LYS A 250 16.99 -1.14 -1.25
N ARG A 251 16.65 -1.55 -2.47
CA ARG A 251 15.30 -2.04 -2.82
C ARG A 251 15.36 -3.44 -3.39
N PRO A 252 14.44 -4.33 -3.05
CA PRO A 252 14.38 -5.67 -3.63
C PRO A 252 14.26 -5.60 -5.15
N ARG A 253 14.90 -6.53 -5.85
CA ARG A 253 14.73 -6.69 -7.31
C ARG A 253 13.43 -7.42 -7.63
N HIS A 254 13.14 -8.48 -6.89
CA HIS A 254 11.94 -9.30 -7.02
C HIS A 254 11.20 -9.29 -5.68
N SER A 255 9.97 -8.82 -5.68
CA SER A 255 9.13 -8.78 -4.47
C SER A 255 7.68 -9.15 -4.78
N CYS A 256 7.50 -10.13 -5.69
CA CYS A 256 6.17 -10.59 -6.05
C CYS A 256 5.55 -11.36 -4.89
N LEU A 257 4.45 -10.86 -4.35
CA LEU A 257 3.70 -11.49 -3.26
C LEU A 257 2.69 -12.49 -3.81
N ASP A 258 2.59 -13.67 -3.18
CA ASP A 258 1.54 -14.64 -3.47
C ASP A 258 0.21 -14.19 -2.85
N ALA A 259 -0.84 -14.13 -3.66
CA ALA A 259 -2.20 -13.77 -3.24
C ALA A 259 -3.08 -14.99 -2.92
N GLY A 260 -2.53 -16.20 -2.89
CA GLY A 260 -3.31 -17.45 -2.73
C GLY A 260 -4.07 -17.48 -1.40
N LYS A 261 -3.45 -17.04 -0.31
CA LYS A 261 -4.11 -16.97 1.01
C LYS A 261 -5.24 -15.92 1.01
N LEU A 262 -5.03 -14.76 0.40
CA LEU A 262 -6.09 -13.76 0.24
C LEU A 262 -7.27 -14.32 -0.55
N ALA A 263 -7.01 -15.03 -1.67
CA ALA A 263 -8.05 -15.67 -2.47
C ALA A 263 -8.86 -16.71 -1.69
N SER A 264 -8.23 -17.42 -0.75
CA SER A 264 -8.92 -18.43 0.06
C SER A 264 -9.89 -17.83 1.09
N VAL A 265 -9.65 -16.61 1.56
CA VAL A 265 -10.49 -15.92 2.57
C VAL A 265 -11.47 -14.92 1.99
N LEU A 266 -11.32 -14.54 0.72
CA LEU A 266 -12.19 -13.58 0.02
C LEU A 266 -12.70 -14.18 -1.32
N PRO A 267 -13.66 -15.09 -1.34
CA PRO A 267 -14.24 -15.58 -2.60
C PRO A 267 -15.01 -14.46 -3.33
N PRO A 268 -14.93 -14.36 -4.68
CA PRO A 268 -14.27 -15.27 -5.62
C PRO A 268 -12.73 -15.11 -5.75
N GLY A 269 -12.10 -14.32 -4.90
CA GLY A 269 -10.69 -13.99 -4.93
C GLY A 269 -10.41 -12.62 -5.53
N PRO A 270 -9.16 -12.13 -5.34
CA PRO A 270 -8.73 -10.83 -5.87
C PRO A 270 -8.60 -10.88 -7.40
N ARG A 271 -9.05 -9.83 -8.07
CA ARG A 271 -8.85 -9.65 -9.52
C ARG A 271 -7.39 -9.35 -9.85
N THR A 272 -7.00 -9.64 -11.09
CA THR A 272 -5.64 -9.40 -11.58
C THR A 272 -5.29 -7.91 -11.62
N TRP A 273 -3.98 -7.60 -11.63
CA TRP A 273 -3.52 -6.23 -11.77
C TRP A 273 -3.92 -5.58 -13.11
N ARG A 274 -4.15 -6.36 -14.18
CA ARG A 274 -4.60 -5.86 -15.48
C ARG A 274 -6.05 -5.38 -15.41
N GLU A 275 -6.93 -6.15 -14.80
CA GLU A 275 -8.32 -5.74 -14.56
C GLU A 275 -8.40 -4.51 -13.64
N ALA A 276 -7.53 -4.44 -12.62
CA ALA A 276 -7.44 -3.28 -11.76
C ALA A 276 -6.93 -2.03 -12.49
N LEU A 277 -5.98 -2.19 -13.43
CA LEU A 277 -5.47 -1.12 -14.28
C LEU A 277 -6.59 -0.53 -15.16
N ASP A 278 -7.46 -1.36 -15.73
CA ASP A 278 -8.59 -0.94 -16.57
C ASP A 278 -9.54 0.00 -15.80
N GLU A 279 -9.87 -0.33 -14.57
CA GLU A 279 -10.70 0.51 -13.72
C GLU A 279 -9.98 1.80 -13.31
N PHE A 280 -8.70 1.70 -12.93
CA PHE A 280 -7.90 2.88 -12.60
C PHE A 280 -7.85 3.88 -13.76
N LEU A 281 -7.62 3.40 -14.99
CA LEU A 281 -7.56 4.27 -16.17
C LEU A 281 -8.92 4.87 -16.51
N SER A 282 -10.01 4.13 -16.32
CA SER A 282 -11.37 4.65 -16.48
C SER A 282 -11.66 5.80 -15.49
N ALA A 283 -11.28 5.60 -14.23
CA ALA A 283 -11.40 6.64 -13.21
C ALA A 283 -10.48 7.84 -13.50
N TRP A 284 -9.25 7.60 -13.95
CA TRP A 284 -8.29 8.65 -14.33
C TRP A 284 -8.82 9.49 -15.50
N LYS A 285 -9.34 8.86 -16.55
CA LYS A 285 -9.94 9.53 -17.72
C LYS A 285 -11.09 10.46 -17.29
N SER A 286 -11.95 10.00 -16.39
CA SER A 286 -13.07 10.79 -15.88
C SER A 286 -12.61 12.05 -15.15
N VAL A 287 -11.56 11.95 -14.32
CA VAL A 287 -10.98 13.09 -13.59
C VAL A 287 -10.27 14.04 -14.54
N ALA A 288 -9.51 13.54 -15.52
CA ALA A 288 -8.82 14.36 -16.51
C ALA A 288 -9.80 15.16 -17.38
N ALA A 289 -10.91 14.56 -17.79
CA ALA A 289 -11.96 15.24 -18.53
C ALA A 289 -12.62 16.38 -17.72
N ALA A 290 -12.83 16.17 -16.41
CA ALA A 290 -13.41 17.20 -15.52
C ALA A 290 -12.48 18.40 -15.25
N GLN A 291 -11.17 18.27 -15.47
CA GLN A 291 -10.19 19.35 -15.31
C GLN A 291 -9.98 20.19 -16.60
N THR A 292 -10.57 19.77 -17.71
CA THR A 292 -10.42 20.43 -19.02
C THR A 292 -11.64 21.31 -19.34
N VAL A 293 -12.68 21.32 -18.52
CA VAL A 293 -13.89 22.17 -18.56
C VAL A 293 -13.74 23.32 -17.55
#